data_5079ad3e9649dddefff793ec6be438e1
#
_entry.id   5079ad3e9649dddefff793ec6be438e1
#
_cell.length_a   1.000
_cell.length_b   1.000
_cell.length_c   1.000
_cell.angle_alpha   90.00
_cell.angle_beta   90.00
_cell.angle_gamma   90.00
#
_symmetry.space_group_name_H-M   'P 1'
#
loop_
_entity.id
_entity.type
_entity.pdbx_description
1 polymer ?
#
loop_
_entity_poly.entity_id
_entity_poly.type
_entity_poly.pdbx_seq_one_letter_code
_entity_poly.pdbx_strand_id
1 'polypeptide(L)'
;MSSIIHDVAIVGAGISGLSAAGRIRQAGLDVVILEKSRGLGGRASTRRMKLQEGVEVPVDHGAQFFTARDLRFQDQVSRWQEEGVCFPWSEGFMTWKDGVLHDPDAQWKDTRYACRSGMSQLGKALGEGHKIIREFTVDSVTLGEGIWHLHADPSHASAPVHARALLVSAPLPQAMKLVGSQLSTDQQDFLARITCGPCIAVMARYPDGTECSRWHGIQVREPDSPISWMAWDSSKRKKDAPGAFAVIHAASAYSSRWLQASKEELKTAGEELLKEAALIGGEWMNRPLDLIVHRWRYAHPEGPSAPGGFLQAPCPEPLYLVGDGLNGGRIEGAWLSGLFAAEDLLLKIATG
;
A
#
# COMPACT_ATOMS: atom_id res chain seq x y z
N MET A 1 -8.49 23.24 -28.99
CA MET A 1 -9.06 21.89 -28.76
C MET A 1 -9.76 21.97 -27.43
N SER A 2 -11.06 21.62 -27.35
CA SER A 2 -11.76 21.54 -26.06
C SER A 2 -11.08 20.48 -25.20
N SER A 3 -10.65 20.84 -24.00
CA SER A 3 -10.10 19.88 -23.03
C SER A 3 -11.18 18.88 -22.63
N ILE A 4 -10.83 17.59 -22.58
CA ILE A 4 -11.75 16.54 -22.12
C ILE A 4 -11.99 16.76 -20.62
N ILE A 5 -13.28 16.84 -20.22
CA ILE A 5 -13.70 16.91 -18.84
C ILE A 5 -14.21 15.53 -18.44
N HIS A 6 -13.53 14.88 -17.48
CA HIS A 6 -13.93 13.59 -16.91
C HIS A 6 -15.06 13.79 -15.88
N ASP A 7 -15.86 12.76 -15.65
CA ASP A 7 -16.83 12.80 -14.55
C ASP A 7 -16.09 12.77 -13.21
N VAL A 8 -15.06 11.93 -13.10
CA VAL A 8 -14.27 11.78 -11.86
C VAL A 8 -12.78 11.66 -12.17
N ALA A 9 -11.95 12.45 -11.48
CA ALA A 9 -10.51 12.23 -11.41
C ALA A 9 -10.13 11.61 -10.06
N ILE A 10 -9.20 10.66 -10.08
CA ILE A 10 -8.67 10.01 -8.88
C ILE A 10 -7.16 10.22 -8.82
N VAL A 11 -6.65 10.80 -7.74
CA VAL A 11 -5.22 10.97 -7.49
C VAL A 11 -4.71 9.78 -6.69
N GLY A 12 -3.89 8.94 -7.33
CA GLY A 12 -3.27 7.75 -6.79
C GLY A 12 -3.97 6.44 -7.18
N ALA A 13 -3.19 5.52 -7.77
CA ALA A 13 -3.61 4.16 -8.10
C ALA A 13 -3.25 3.16 -6.99
N GLY A 14 -3.44 3.55 -5.73
CA GLY A 14 -3.43 2.67 -4.58
C GLY A 14 -4.72 1.83 -4.52
N ILE A 15 -4.78 0.88 -3.58
CA ILE A 15 -5.94 -0.01 -3.43
C ILE A 15 -7.26 0.77 -3.27
N SER A 16 -7.27 1.88 -2.51
CA SER A 16 -8.47 2.69 -2.30
C SER A 16 -8.90 3.45 -3.57
N GLY A 17 -7.98 4.07 -4.28
CA GLY A 17 -8.29 4.77 -5.54
C GLY A 17 -8.79 3.81 -6.62
N LEU A 18 -8.18 2.64 -6.73
CA LEU A 18 -8.60 1.61 -7.69
C LEU A 18 -9.95 0.99 -7.33
N SER A 19 -10.23 0.76 -6.04
CA SER A 19 -11.54 0.29 -5.57
C SER A 19 -12.65 1.30 -5.90
N ALA A 20 -12.40 2.59 -5.62
CA ALA A 20 -13.33 3.66 -5.97
C ALA A 20 -13.59 3.71 -7.49
N ALA A 21 -12.53 3.67 -8.29
CA ALA A 21 -12.63 3.68 -9.75
C ALA A 21 -13.49 2.54 -10.29
N GLY A 22 -13.31 1.33 -9.76
CA GLY A 22 -14.11 0.16 -10.14
C GLY A 22 -15.60 0.39 -9.90
N ARG A 23 -15.96 0.89 -8.73
CA ARG A 23 -17.36 1.13 -8.35
C ARG A 23 -18.00 2.27 -9.17
N ILE A 24 -17.27 3.35 -9.40
CA ILE A 24 -17.74 4.51 -10.20
C ILE A 24 -17.94 4.11 -11.66
N ARG A 25 -16.98 3.38 -12.24
CA ARG A 25 -17.08 2.89 -13.62
C ARG A 25 -18.23 1.91 -13.82
N GLN A 26 -18.52 1.05 -12.84
CA GLN A 26 -19.68 0.15 -12.86
C GLN A 26 -21.02 0.91 -12.93
N ALA A 27 -21.06 2.15 -12.46
CA ALA A 27 -22.20 3.03 -12.58
C ALA A 27 -22.25 3.80 -13.93
N GLY A 28 -21.30 3.55 -14.84
CA GLY A 28 -21.27 4.13 -16.19
C GLY A 28 -20.57 5.49 -16.29
N LEU A 29 -19.92 5.98 -15.23
CA LEU A 29 -19.21 7.28 -15.25
C LEU A 29 -17.79 7.15 -15.83
N ASP A 30 -17.33 8.22 -16.48
CA ASP A 30 -15.98 8.33 -17.01
C ASP A 30 -14.98 8.68 -15.91
N VAL A 31 -14.01 7.79 -15.69
CA VAL A 31 -13.02 7.91 -14.62
C VAL A 31 -11.61 7.96 -15.19
N VAL A 32 -10.82 8.92 -14.75
CA VAL A 32 -9.38 8.96 -15.00
C VAL A 32 -8.60 8.85 -13.67
N ILE A 33 -7.57 8.00 -13.65
CA ILE A 33 -6.69 7.82 -12.50
C ILE A 33 -5.32 8.39 -12.83
N LEU A 34 -4.77 9.23 -11.94
CA LEU A 34 -3.46 9.85 -12.06
C LEU A 34 -2.51 9.20 -11.06
N GLU A 35 -1.49 8.51 -11.54
CA GLU A 35 -0.53 7.78 -10.69
C GLU A 35 0.90 8.26 -10.97
N LYS A 36 1.59 8.67 -9.90
CA LYS A 36 2.97 9.15 -9.99
C LYS A 36 3.99 8.07 -10.31
N SER A 37 3.68 6.82 -10.01
CA SER A 37 4.57 5.67 -10.17
C SER A 37 4.31 4.93 -11.48
N ARG A 38 5.24 4.05 -11.86
CA ARG A 38 5.05 3.10 -12.96
C ARG A 38 4.13 1.94 -12.56
N GLY A 39 4.14 1.57 -11.27
CA GLY A 39 3.39 0.44 -10.73
C GLY A 39 2.06 0.85 -10.13
N LEU A 40 1.15 -0.11 -10.02
CA LEU A 40 -0.15 0.04 -9.37
C LEU A 40 -0.16 -0.65 -8.00
N GLY A 41 -1.13 -0.29 -7.14
CA GLY A 41 -1.33 -0.90 -5.83
C GLY A 41 -0.75 -0.11 -4.66
N GLY A 42 0.03 0.95 -4.92
CA GLY A 42 0.61 1.79 -3.88
C GLY A 42 1.49 0.98 -2.92
N ARG A 43 1.13 0.90 -1.63
CA ARG A 43 1.88 0.13 -0.60
C ARG A 43 1.71 -1.38 -0.70
N ALA A 44 0.75 -1.91 -1.46
CA ALA A 44 0.72 -3.30 -1.90
C ALA A 44 1.71 -3.46 -3.06
N SER A 45 3.00 -3.40 -2.76
CA SER A 45 4.07 -3.25 -3.74
C SER A 45 5.05 -4.41 -3.71
N THR A 46 5.46 -4.81 -4.90
CA THR A 46 6.38 -5.91 -5.16
C THR A 46 7.54 -5.41 -6.01
N ARG A 47 8.75 -5.72 -5.61
CA ARG A 47 9.95 -5.48 -6.41
C ARG A 47 10.30 -6.71 -7.23
N ARG A 48 10.72 -6.52 -8.47
CA ARG A 48 11.30 -7.56 -9.30
C ARG A 48 12.81 -7.61 -9.02
N MET A 49 13.23 -8.65 -8.30
CA MET A 49 14.65 -8.88 -8.02
C MET A 49 15.25 -9.63 -9.19
N LYS A 50 16.32 -9.06 -9.78
CA LYS A 50 17.04 -9.70 -10.90
C LYS A 50 18.02 -10.70 -10.34
N LEU A 51 17.92 -11.94 -10.80
CA LEU A 51 18.93 -13.00 -10.58
C LEU A 51 19.95 -13.01 -11.73
N GLN A 52 20.94 -13.87 -11.60
CA GLN A 52 21.82 -14.20 -12.73
C GLN A 52 20.94 -14.77 -13.87
N GLU A 53 21.38 -14.57 -15.13
CA GLU A 53 20.68 -15.03 -16.34
C GLU A 53 19.36 -14.30 -16.70
N GLY A 54 19.10 -13.13 -16.10
CA GLY A 54 17.95 -12.31 -16.45
C GLY A 54 16.60 -12.75 -15.86
N VAL A 55 16.60 -13.78 -15.01
CA VAL A 55 15.40 -14.21 -14.28
C VAL A 55 15.01 -13.17 -13.26
N GLU A 56 13.72 -12.79 -13.24
CA GLU A 56 13.16 -11.86 -12.26
C GLU A 56 12.24 -12.58 -11.27
N VAL A 57 12.48 -12.38 -9.97
CA VAL A 57 11.67 -12.95 -8.90
C VAL A 57 10.91 -11.84 -8.16
N PRO A 58 9.59 -11.99 -7.95
CA PRO A 58 8.82 -11.02 -7.19
C PRO A 58 9.15 -11.14 -5.69
N VAL A 59 9.44 -10.02 -5.04
CA VAL A 59 9.68 -9.91 -3.60
C VAL A 59 8.84 -8.76 -3.04
N ASP A 60 8.00 -9.02 -2.07
CA ASP A 60 7.08 -8.03 -1.52
C ASP A 60 7.80 -7.17 -0.47
N HIS A 61 7.94 -5.87 -0.74
CA HIS A 61 8.61 -4.93 0.16
C HIS A 61 7.65 -3.93 0.84
N GLY A 62 6.39 -3.97 0.45
CA GLY A 62 5.29 -3.27 1.12
C GLY A 62 4.46 -4.24 1.95
N ALA A 63 3.14 -4.23 1.78
CA ALA A 63 2.25 -5.18 2.45
C ALA A 63 2.65 -6.62 2.13
N GLN A 64 2.76 -7.44 3.19
CA GLN A 64 3.21 -8.82 3.07
C GLN A 64 2.06 -9.80 2.88
N PHE A 65 0.89 -9.43 3.38
CA PHE A 65 -0.33 -10.21 3.34
C PHE A 65 -1.53 -9.28 3.60
N PHE A 66 -2.72 -9.83 3.52
CA PHE A 66 -3.95 -9.19 3.99
C PHE A 66 -4.92 -10.22 4.58
N THR A 67 -5.90 -9.73 5.34
CA THR A 67 -7.02 -10.48 5.89
C THR A 67 -8.32 -9.91 5.32
N ALA A 68 -9.43 -10.66 5.41
CA ALA A 68 -10.75 -10.24 4.97
C ALA A 68 -11.77 -10.53 6.07
N ARG A 69 -12.44 -9.50 6.57
CA ARG A 69 -13.43 -9.57 7.67
C ARG A 69 -14.79 -9.01 7.25
N ASP A 70 -14.83 -7.90 6.52
CA ASP A 70 -16.06 -7.35 5.95
C ASP A 70 -16.56 -8.27 4.83
N LEU A 71 -17.86 -8.57 4.82
CA LEU A 71 -18.46 -9.50 3.87
C LEU A 71 -18.24 -9.08 2.40
N ARG A 72 -18.31 -7.79 2.10
CA ARG A 72 -18.09 -7.27 0.74
C ARG A 72 -16.66 -7.49 0.29
N PHE A 73 -15.70 -7.35 1.22
CA PHE A 73 -14.30 -7.61 0.92
C PHE A 73 -14.02 -9.12 0.84
N GLN A 74 -14.70 -9.95 1.62
CA GLN A 74 -14.64 -11.42 1.50
C GLN A 74 -15.13 -11.88 0.13
N ASP A 75 -16.23 -11.31 -0.38
CA ASP A 75 -16.72 -11.58 -1.74
C ASP A 75 -15.69 -11.20 -2.81
N GLN A 76 -15.04 -10.06 -2.64
CA GLN A 76 -13.97 -9.64 -3.55
C GLN A 76 -12.76 -10.59 -3.48
N VAL A 77 -12.37 -11.03 -2.29
CA VAL A 77 -11.26 -11.98 -2.10
C VAL A 77 -11.60 -13.34 -2.70
N SER A 78 -12.83 -13.81 -2.58
CA SER A 78 -13.29 -15.05 -3.20
C SER A 78 -13.14 -15.01 -4.72
N ARG A 79 -13.54 -13.92 -5.38
CA ARG A 79 -13.31 -13.72 -6.82
C ARG A 79 -11.82 -13.72 -7.16
N TRP A 80 -10.99 -13.02 -6.39
CA TRP A 80 -9.55 -13.02 -6.59
C TRP A 80 -8.90 -14.40 -6.44
N GLN A 81 -9.46 -15.25 -5.56
CA GLN A 81 -8.98 -16.64 -5.44
C GLN A 81 -9.37 -17.47 -6.68
N GLU A 82 -10.60 -17.35 -7.16
CA GLU A 82 -11.07 -18.00 -8.39
C GLU A 82 -10.25 -17.58 -9.61
N GLU A 83 -9.91 -16.29 -9.71
CA GLU A 83 -9.09 -15.71 -10.77
C GLU A 83 -7.57 -15.99 -10.60
N GLY A 84 -7.15 -16.61 -9.49
CA GLY A 84 -5.74 -16.88 -9.18
C GLY A 84 -4.92 -15.66 -8.81
N VAL A 85 -5.56 -14.53 -8.47
CA VAL A 85 -4.90 -13.29 -8.04
C VAL A 85 -4.28 -13.45 -6.67
N CYS A 86 -4.99 -14.05 -5.72
CA CYS A 86 -4.50 -14.32 -4.37
C CYS A 86 -4.76 -15.77 -3.93
N PHE A 87 -4.16 -16.16 -2.82
CA PHE A 87 -4.31 -17.49 -2.23
C PHE A 87 -4.14 -17.43 -0.71
N PRO A 88 -4.69 -18.40 0.06
CA PRO A 88 -4.41 -18.55 1.48
C PRO A 88 -2.93 -18.87 1.70
N TRP A 89 -2.19 -17.98 2.34
CA TRP A 89 -0.75 -18.14 2.58
C TRP A 89 -0.46 -18.73 3.95
N SER A 90 -1.12 -18.25 4.99
CA SER A 90 -0.88 -18.69 6.36
C SER A 90 -2.13 -18.51 7.21
N GLU A 91 -2.33 -19.40 8.18
CA GLU A 91 -3.36 -19.27 9.22
C GLU A 91 -2.86 -18.55 10.47
N GLY A 92 -1.54 -18.34 10.58
CA GLY A 92 -0.94 -17.64 11.70
C GLY A 92 0.54 -17.34 11.48
N PHE A 93 1.05 -16.40 12.25
CA PHE A 93 2.47 -16.05 12.27
C PHE A 93 3.02 -16.22 13.67
N MET A 94 4.29 -16.61 13.77
CA MET A 94 5.01 -16.63 15.03
C MET A 94 5.15 -15.22 15.60
N THR A 95 5.32 -15.13 16.90
CA THR A 95 5.55 -13.87 17.61
C THR A 95 6.85 -13.95 18.36
N TRP A 96 7.75 -13.00 18.14
CA TRP A 96 8.94 -12.79 18.96
C TRP A 96 8.60 -11.81 20.08
N LYS A 97 8.70 -12.28 21.31
CA LYS A 97 8.39 -11.50 22.50
C LYS A 97 9.19 -12.03 23.70
N ASP A 98 9.68 -11.13 24.56
CA ASP A 98 10.46 -11.45 25.78
C ASP A 98 11.67 -12.37 25.47
N GLY A 99 12.33 -12.15 24.31
CA GLY A 99 13.46 -12.95 23.84
C GLY A 99 13.11 -14.38 23.41
N VAL A 100 11.82 -14.71 23.22
CA VAL A 100 11.34 -16.04 22.86
C VAL A 100 10.45 -16.01 21.63
N LEU A 101 10.58 -17.03 20.79
CA LEU A 101 9.73 -17.23 19.63
C LEU A 101 8.53 -18.11 20.00
N HIS A 102 7.35 -17.50 20.00
CA HIS A 102 6.08 -18.16 20.32
C HIS A 102 5.38 -18.63 19.04
N ASP A 103 4.71 -19.77 19.14
CA ASP A 103 3.85 -20.29 18.07
C ASP A 103 2.67 -19.34 17.79
N PRO A 104 2.05 -19.45 16.60
CA PRO A 104 0.87 -18.66 16.26
C PRO A 104 -0.24 -18.82 17.31
N ASP A 105 -0.81 -17.70 17.75
CA ASP A 105 -1.92 -17.72 18.69
C ASP A 105 -3.16 -18.37 18.03
N ALA A 106 -3.62 -19.47 18.60
CA ALA A 106 -4.78 -20.23 18.12
C ALA A 106 -6.10 -19.44 18.11
N GLN A 107 -6.16 -18.30 18.81
CA GLN A 107 -7.32 -17.42 18.81
C GLN A 107 -7.42 -16.56 17.51
N TRP A 108 -6.31 -16.38 16.81
CA TRP A 108 -6.26 -15.58 15.59
C TRP A 108 -6.51 -16.48 14.37
N LYS A 109 -7.78 -16.72 14.05
CA LYS A 109 -8.21 -17.62 12.97
C LYS A 109 -8.35 -16.95 11.59
N ASP A 110 -8.02 -15.67 11.46
CA ASP A 110 -8.14 -15.00 10.16
C ASP A 110 -7.12 -15.60 9.17
N THR A 111 -7.59 -16.06 8.04
CA THR A 111 -6.73 -16.45 6.92
C THR A 111 -5.93 -15.26 6.41
N ARG A 112 -4.61 -15.43 6.25
CA ARG A 112 -3.71 -14.44 5.66
C ARG A 112 -3.51 -14.77 4.21
N TYR A 113 -3.96 -13.87 3.35
CA TYR A 113 -3.87 -14.03 1.90
C TYR A 113 -2.61 -13.34 1.37
N ALA A 114 -2.00 -13.95 0.35
CA ALA A 114 -0.90 -13.38 -0.42
C ALA A 114 -1.11 -13.60 -1.92
N CYS A 115 -0.25 -13.01 -2.73
CA CYS A 115 -0.27 -13.17 -4.19
C CYS A 115 1.01 -13.85 -4.66
N ARG A 116 0.90 -14.93 -5.46
CA ARG A 116 2.09 -15.68 -5.96
C ARG A 116 2.99 -14.82 -6.85
N SER A 117 2.41 -13.93 -7.63
CA SER A 117 3.16 -12.98 -8.48
C SER A 117 3.56 -11.69 -7.76
N GLY A 118 3.38 -11.66 -6.42
CA GLY A 118 3.61 -10.53 -5.54
C GLY A 118 2.36 -9.69 -5.29
N MET A 119 2.33 -8.99 -4.15
CA MET A 119 1.19 -8.21 -3.67
C MET A 119 0.73 -7.12 -4.65
N SER A 120 1.61 -6.63 -5.53
CA SER A 120 1.24 -5.70 -6.60
C SER A 120 0.23 -6.28 -7.61
N GLN A 121 -0.02 -7.61 -7.56
CA GLN A 121 -1.05 -8.25 -8.39
C GLN A 121 -2.45 -7.72 -8.04
N LEU A 122 -2.71 -7.37 -6.78
CA LEU A 122 -3.99 -6.76 -6.36
C LEU A 122 -4.24 -5.45 -7.11
N GLY A 123 -3.23 -4.58 -7.16
CA GLY A 123 -3.33 -3.32 -7.89
C GLY A 123 -3.49 -3.51 -9.40
N LYS A 124 -2.86 -4.54 -9.98
CA LYS A 124 -3.04 -4.86 -11.40
C LYS A 124 -4.45 -5.35 -11.71
N ALA A 125 -4.98 -6.28 -10.89
CA ALA A 125 -6.33 -6.80 -11.05
C ALA A 125 -7.38 -5.69 -10.91
N LEU A 126 -7.27 -4.86 -9.87
CA LEU A 126 -8.17 -3.71 -9.69
C LEU A 126 -8.02 -2.64 -10.78
N GLY A 127 -6.83 -2.49 -11.36
CA GLY A 127 -6.56 -1.48 -12.39
C GLY A 127 -6.95 -1.90 -13.80
N GLU A 128 -7.39 -3.14 -14.01
CA GLU A 128 -7.71 -3.66 -15.32
C GLU A 128 -8.88 -2.92 -15.96
N GLY A 129 -8.68 -2.50 -17.22
CA GLY A 129 -9.68 -1.77 -18.00
C GLY A 129 -9.92 -0.32 -17.56
N HIS A 130 -9.16 0.25 -16.61
CA HIS A 130 -9.25 1.66 -16.24
C HIS A 130 -8.31 2.54 -17.07
N LYS A 131 -8.72 3.80 -17.29
CA LYS A 131 -7.86 4.85 -17.85
C LYS A 131 -6.92 5.34 -16.75
N ILE A 132 -5.66 4.90 -16.78
CA ILE A 132 -4.65 5.25 -15.79
C ILE A 132 -3.49 5.98 -16.48
N ILE A 133 -3.27 7.23 -16.10
CA ILE A 133 -2.12 8.03 -16.54
C ILE A 133 -1.02 7.83 -15.50
N ARG A 134 0.01 7.08 -15.87
CA ARG A 134 1.16 6.76 -14.98
C ARG A 134 2.26 7.80 -15.16
N GLU A 135 3.18 7.84 -14.18
CA GLU A 135 4.28 8.80 -14.15
C GLU A 135 3.77 10.26 -14.20
N PHE A 136 2.55 10.45 -13.67
CA PHE A 136 1.90 11.76 -13.57
C PHE A 136 1.82 12.14 -12.09
N THR A 137 2.73 12.98 -11.65
CA THR A 137 2.69 13.55 -10.29
C THR A 137 1.79 14.78 -10.32
N VAL A 138 0.66 14.72 -9.61
CA VAL A 138 -0.17 15.91 -9.38
C VAL A 138 0.54 16.80 -8.39
N ASP A 139 0.89 18.02 -8.81
CA ASP A 139 1.56 19.03 -7.99
C ASP A 139 0.56 19.96 -7.32
N SER A 140 -0.47 20.38 -8.05
CA SER A 140 -1.50 21.27 -7.54
C SER A 140 -2.88 20.96 -8.10
N VAL A 141 -3.89 21.38 -7.34
CA VAL A 141 -5.30 21.23 -7.66
C VAL A 141 -6.00 22.55 -7.45
N THR A 142 -6.79 22.98 -8.44
CA THR A 142 -7.61 24.20 -8.35
C THR A 142 -9.06 23.90 -8.75
N LEU A 143 -10.00 24.64 -8.19
CA LEU A 143 -11.41 24.60 -8.57
C LEU A 143 -11.77 25.91 -9.29
N GLY A 144 -12.31 25.80 -10.49
CA GLY A 144 -12.74 26.94 -11.29
C GLY A 144 -13.90 26.56 -12.19
N GLU A 145 -14.94 27.42 -12.27
CA GLU A 145 -16.12 27.20 -13.11
C GLU A 145 -16.81 25.83 -12.90
N GLY A 146 -16.85 25.34 -11.65
CA GLY A 146 -17.44 24.04 -11.33
C GLY A 146 -16.61 22.83 -11.75
N ILE A 147 -15.33 23.01 -12.08
CA ILE A 147 -14.44 21.94 -12.58
C ILE A 147 -13.14 21.93 -11.75
N TRP A 148 -12.71 20.74 -11.38
CA TRP A 148 -11.40 20.49 -10.81
C TRP A 148 -10.34 20.47 -11.92
N HIS A 149 -9.27 21.23 -11.73
CA HIS A 149 -8.10 21.28 -12.60
C HIS A 149 -6.91 20.68 -11.87
N LEU A 150 -6.38 19.56 -12.36
CA LEU A 150 -5.25 18.87 -11.78
C LEU A 150 -4.02 19.12 -12.64
N HIS A 151 -3.03 19.78 -12.08
CA HIS A 151 -1.80 20.16 -12.76
C HIS A 151 -0.68 19.17 -12.44
N ALA A 152 0.06 18.79 -13.48
CA ALA A 152 1.26 17.97 -13.31
C ALA A 152 2.40 18.80 -12.70
N ASP A 153 3.34 18.10 -12.05
CA ASP A 153 4.65 18.66 -11.67
C ASP A 153 5.27 19.35 -12.89
N PRO A 154 5.76 20.61 -12.76
CA PRO A 154 6.33 21.37 -13.87
C PRO A 154 7.49 20.69 -14.61
N SER A 155 8.16 19.74 -13.97
CA SER A 155 9.20 18.93 -14.62
C SER A 155 8.65 17.95 -15.68
N HIS A 156 7.32 17.73 -15.69
CA HIS A 156 6.61 16.88 -16.64
C HIS A 156 5.75 17.77 -17.55
N ALA A 157 6.07 17.84 -18.82
CA ALA A 157 5.31 18.60 -19.83
C ALA A 157 3.96 17.92 -20.17
N SER A 158 3.08 17.77 -19.18
CA SER A 158 1.76 17.15 -19.32
C SER A 158 0.65 18.21 -19.23
N ALA A 159 -0.35 18.11 -20.10
CA ALA A 159 -1.52 18.97 -20.02
C ALA A 159 -2.32 18.71 -18.73
N PRO A 160 -2.98 19.74 -18.17
CA PRO A 160 -3.87 19.57 -17.02
C PRO A 160 -4.98 18.57 -17.29
N VAL A 161 -5.39 17.84 -16.26
CA VAL A 161 -6.58 16.96 -16.30
C VAL A 161 -7.75 17.68 -15.62
N HIS A 162 -8.94 17.56 -16.22
CA HIS A 162 -10.15 18.23 -15.76
C HIS A 162 -11.22 17.23 -15.38
N ALA A 163 -11.91 17.47 -14.24
CA ALA A 163 -12.99 16.59 -13.78
C ALA A 163 -14.05 17.32 -12.98
N ARG A 164 -15.30 16.78 -12.97
CA ARG A 164 -16.41 17.30 -12.16
C ARG A 164 -16.30 16.93 -10.68
N ALA A 165 -15.71 15.78 -10.38
CA ALA A 165 -15.47 15.29 -9.02
C ALA A 165 -14.02 14.83 -8.85
N LEU A 166 -13.51 14.93 -7.62
CA LEU A 166 -12.15 14.58 -7.27
C LEU A 166 -12.10 13.62 -6.07
N LEU A 167 -11.39 12.52 -6.23
CA LEU A 167 -10.99 11.65 -5.11
C LEU A 167 -9.47 11.68 -4.95
N VAL A 168 -8.99 11.84 -3.71
CA VAL A 168 -7.56 11.84 -3.38
C VAL A 168 -7.24 10.62 -2.54
N SER A 169 -6.50 9.68 -3.13
CA SER A 169 -6.05 8.40 -2.54
C SER A 169 -4.55 8.43 -2.18
N ALA A 170 -3.94 9.61 -2.18
CA ALA A 170 -2.56 9.78 -1.75
C ALA A 170 -2.43 9.59 -0.22
N PRO A 171 -1.24 9.21 0.31
CA PRO A 171 -1.00 9.25 1.75
C PRO A 171 -1.40 10.60 2.35
N LEU A 172 -2.03 10.60 3.55
CA LEU A 172 -2.63 11.78 4.15
C LEU A 172 -1.73 13.03 4.16
N PRO A 173 -0.42 12.96 4.50
CA PRO A 173 0.43 14.14 4.43
C PRO A 173 0.59 14.72 3.01
N GLN A 174 0.47 13.89 1.98
CA GLN A 174 0.49 14.36 0.58
C GLN A 174 -0.89 14.87 0.15
N ALA A 175 -1.97 14.23 0.56
CA ALA A 175 -3.33 14.68 0.32
C ALA A 175 -3.57 16.07 0.92
N MET A 176 -3.11 16.30 2.16
CA MET A 176 -3.21 17.60 2.84
C MET A 176 -2.48 18.73 2.10
N LYS A 177 -1.36 18.45 1.45
CA LYS A 177 -0.66 19.44 0.61
C LYS A 177 -1.46 19.82 -0.63
N LEU A 178 -2.19 18.88 -1.22
CA LEU A 178 -2.95 19.09 -2.44
C LEU A 178 -4.29 19.76 -2.19
N VAL A 179 -5.02 19.35 -1.17
CA VAL A 179 -6.42 19.74 -0.97
C VAL A 179 -6.76 20.17 0.46
N GLY A 180 -5.77 20.34 1.33
CA GLY A 180 -6.00 20.70 2.74
C GLY A 180 -6.74 22.02 2.91
N SER A 181 -6.56 23.00 2.02
CA SER A 181 -7.28 24.27 2.02
C SER A 181 -8.78 24.15 1.71
N GLN A 182 -9.22 23.03 1.17
CA GLN A 182 -10.62 22.74 0.86
C GLN A 182 -11.35 22.06 2.03
N LEU A 183 -10.62 21.67 3.06
CA LEU A 183 -11.14 20.98 4.24
C LEU A 183 -11.55 22.00 5.32
N SER A 184 -12.59 21.66 6.09
CA SER A 184 -12.92 22.45 7.29
C SER A 184 -11.83 22.32 8.36
N THR A 185 -11.79 23.25 9.31
CA THR A 185 -10.88 23.21 10.45
C THR A 185 -11.02 21.90 11.23
N ASP A 186 -12.25 21.45 11.51
CA ASP A 186 -12.51 20.21 12.22
C ASP A 186 -11.94 18.98 11.48
N GLN A 187 -12.02 18.98 10.14
CA GLN A 187 -11.45 17.91 9.32
C GLN A 187 -9.93 17.94 9.33
N GLN A 188 -9.32 19.14 9.28
CA GLN A 188 -7.87 19.28 9.39
C GLN A 188 -7.38 18.82 10.78
N ASP A 189 -8.06 19.20 11.86
CA ASP A 189 -7.76 18.77 13.22
C ASP A 189 -7.96 17.26 13.41
N PHE A 190 -8.97 16.68 12.77
CA PHE A 190 -9.14 15.23 12.75
C PHE A 190 -7.96 14.53 12.06
N LEU A 191 -7.56 15.01 10.88
CA LEU A 191 -6.45 14.43 10.11
C LEU A 191 -5.09 14.60 10.80
N ALA A 192 -4.90 15.69 11.56
CA ALA A 192 -3.68 15.92 12.34
C ALA A 192 -3.44 14.86 13.43
N ARG A 193 -4.49 14.15 13.86
CA ARG A 193 -4.39 13.03 14.82
C ARG A 193 -3.96 11.71 14.17
N ILE A 194 -3.91 11.65 12.85
CA ILE A 194 -3.47 10.46 12.12
C ILE A 194 -2.01 10.64 11.73
N THR A 195 -1.15 9.87 12.38
CA THR A 195 0.27 9.84 12.06
C THR A 195 0.55 8.83 10.94
N CYS A 196 1.65 9.01 10.22
CA CYS A 196 2.08 8.07 9.19
C CYS A 196 3.52 7.67 9.44
N GLY A 197 3.72 6.61 10.20
CA GLY A 197 5.04 6.10 10.54
C GLY A 197 5.81 5.61 9.31
N PRO A 198 7.14 5.86 9.23
CA PRO A 198 7.97 5.32 8.16
C PRO A 198 8.32 3.85 8.38
N CYS A 199 8.81 3.19 7.33
CA CYS A 199 9.35 1.84 7.39
C CYS A 199 10.54 1.69 6.45
N ILE A 200 11.66 1.19 6.96
CA ILE A 200 12.76 0.66 6.16
C ILE A 200 12.46 -0.82 5.91
N ALA A 201 12.36 -1.18 4.64
CA ALA A 201 12.13 -2.56 4.22
C ALA A 201 13.40 -3.13 3.58
N VAL A 202 13.92 -4.20 4.15
CA VAL A 202 15.09 -4.93 3.64
C VAL A 202 14.61 -6.16 2.90
N MET A 203 15.02 -6.31 1.66
CA MET A 203 14.83 -7.51 0.85
C MET A 203 16.20 -8.21 0.75
N ALA A 204 16.37 -9.33 1.40
CA ALA A 204 17.62 -10.07 1.41
C ALA A 204 17.51 -11.36 0.60
N ARG A 205 18.51 -11.59 -0.29
CA ARG A 205 18.63 -12.79 -1.09
C ARG A 205 19.63 -13.74 -0.45
N TYR A 206 19.29 -15.03 -0.42
CA TYR A 206 20.13 -16.12 0.09
C TYR A 206 20.45 -17.14 -1.02
N PRO A 207 21.41 -18.06 -0.80
CA PRO A 207 21.70 -19.15 -1.71
C PRO A 207 20.47 -19.96 -2.08
N ASP A 208 20.40 -20.42 -3.32
CA ASP A 208 19.35 -21.32 -3.76
C ASP A 208 19.38 -22.60 -2.91
N GLY A 209 18.20 -23.11 -2.55
CA GLY A 209 18.09 -24.24 -1.62
C GLY A 209 18.12 -23.85 -0.14
N THR A 210 18.32 -22.57 0.20
CA THR A 210 18.08 -22.11 1.57
C THR A 210 16.60 -22.32 1.90
N GLU A 211 16.31 -23.07 2.96
CA GLU A 211 14.96 -23.37 3.41
C GLU A 211 14.69 -22.74 4.78
N CYS A 212 13.50 -22.22 4.94
CA CYS A 212 12.94 -21.82 6.23
C CYS A 212 11.60 -22.56 6.41
N SER A 213 11.66 -23.72 7.05
CA SER A 213 10.47 -24.54 7.32
C SER A 213 9.74 -24.17 8.59
N ARG A 214 10.39 -23.38 9.47
CA ARG A 214 9.88 -23.10 10.81
C ARG A 214 8.80 -21.99 10.83
N TRP A 215 8.88 -21.02 9.93
CA TRP A 215 7.96 -19.87 9.95
C TRP A 215 7.76 -19.28 8.54
N HIS A 216 6.58 -18.76 8.28
CA HIS A 216 6.27 -17.94 7.11
C HIS A 216 6.48 -16.45 7.40
N GLY A 217 6.16 -16.03 8.62
CA GLY A 217 6.36 -14.67 9.11
C GLY A 217 6.48 -14.65 10.62
N ILE A 218 7.14 -13.61 11.13
CA ILE A 218 7.33 -13.35 12.55
C ILE A 218 6.90 -11.91 12.84
N GLN A 219 5.95 -11.73 13.74
CA GLN A 219 5.66 -10.43 14.36
C GLN A 219 6.63 -10.20 15.50
N VAL A 220 7.35 -9.08 15.47
CA VAL A 220 8.25 -8.72 16.57
C VAL A 220 7.51 -7.74 17.50
N ARG A 221 7.33 -8.14 18.74
CA ARG A 221 6.59 -7.40 19.77
C ARG A 221 7.48 -6.95 20.94
N GLU A 222 8.77 -6.83 20.70
CA GLU A 222 9.70 -6.20 21.64
C GLU A 222 9.62 -4.68 21.50
N PRO A 223 9.39 -3.92 22.58
CA PRO A 223 9.21 -2.46 22.51
C PRO A 223 10.38 -1.72 21.86
N ASP A 224 11.60 -2.14 22.13
CA ASP A 224 12.83 -1.46 21.66
C ASP A 224 13.46 -2.14 20.43
N SER A 225 12.81 -3.14 19.87
CA SER A 225 13.35 -3.82 18.68
C SER A 225 13.40 -2.89 17.48
N PRO A 226 14.51 -2.87 16.74
CA PRO A 226 14.57 -2.15 15.46
C PRO A 226 13.70 -2.80 14.37
N ILE A 227 13.23 -4.03 14.60
CA ILE A 227 12.41 -4.82 13.68
C ILE A 227 10.96 -4.88 14.19
N SER A 228 9.99 -4.72 13.31
CA SER A 228 8.56 -4.93 13.59
C SER A 228 8.01 -6.21 12.96
N TRP A 229 8.59 -6.64 11.84
CA TRP A 229 8.11 -7.77 11.07
C TRP A 229 9.23 -8.44 10.25
N MET A 230 9.13 -9.77 10.12
CA MET A 230 9.95 -10.56 9.23
C MET A 230 9.10 -11.52 8.42
N ALA A 231 9.41 -11.72 7.14
CA ALA A 231 8.75 -12.70 6.28
C ALA A 231 9.77 -13.56 5.53
N TRP A 232 9.51 -14.86 5.46
CA TRP A 232 10.10 -15.73 4.48
C TRP A 232 9.31 -15.58 3.17
N ASP A 233 9.69 -14.57 2.36
CA ASP A 233 8.91 -14.21 1.17
C ASP A 233 8.83 -15.34 0.15
N SER A 234 9.87 -16.18 0.06
CA SER A 234 9.89 -17.34 -0.82
C SER A 234 8.78 -18.34 -0.53
N SER A 235 8.25 -18.42 0.70
CA SER A 235 7.10 -19.27 1.03
C SER A 235 5.81 -18.90 0.28
N LYS A 236 5.72 -17.70 -0.26
CA LYS A 236 4.59 -17.25 -1.10
C LYS A 236 4.68 -17.76 -2.54
N ARG A 237 5.83 -18.25 -2.94
CA ARG A 237 6.13 -18.62 -4.34
C ARG A 237 5.91 -20.12 -4.54
N LYS A 238 6.01 -20.59 -5.79
CA LYS A 238 6.05 -22.02 -6.05
C LYS A 238 7.33 -22.62 -5.47
N LYS A 239 7.28 -23.88 -5.07
CA LYS A 239 8.42 -24.57 -4.42
C LYS A 239 9.69 -24.60 -5.29
N ASP A 240 9.53 -24.58 -6.60
CA ASP A 240 10.59 -24.58 -7.61
C ASP A 240 10.99 -23.18 -8.09
N ALA A 241 10.45 -22.12 -7.47
CA ALA A 241 10.83 -20.75 -7.83
C ALA A 241 12.30 -20.49 -7.46
N PRO A 242 13.08 -19.89 -8.36
CA PRO A 242 14.49 -19.64 -8.12
C PRO A 242 14.69 -18.56 -7.06
N GLY A 243 15.79 -18.67 -6.33
CA GLY A 243 16.18 -17.72 -5.29
C GLY A 243 15.45 -17.92 -3.97
N ALA A 244 16.12 -17.61 -2.90
CA ALA A 244 15.61 -17.65 -1.55
C ALA A 244 15.61 -16.22 -0.97
N PHE A 245 14.43 -15.73 -0.51
CA PHE A 245 14.26 -14.35 -0.10
C PHE A 245 13.58 -14.23 1.26
N ALA A 246 14.16 -13.38 2.12
CA ALA A 246 13.49 -12.88 3.31
C ALA A 246 13.28 -11.37 3.21
N VAL A 247 12.23 -10.89 3.85
CA VAL A 247 11.91 -9.46 3.96
C VAL A 247 11.82 -9.07 5.42
N ILE A 248 12.48 -7.98 5.79
CA ILE A 248 12.47 -7.43 7.13
C ILE A 248 11.88 -6.03 7.07
N HIS A 249 10.89 -5.73 7.90
CA HIS A 249 10.37 -4.39 8.10
C HIS A 249 10.86 -3.87 9.43
N ALA A 250 11.54 -2.74 9.39
CA ALA A 250 11.99 -2.06 10.59
C ALA A 250 10.82 -1.38 11.30
N ALA A 251 10.94 -1.24 12.61
CA ALA A 251 10.04 -0.44 13.42
C ALA A 251 10.09 1.05 13.01
N SER A 252 8.96 1.76 13.18
CA SER A 252 8.87 3.18 12.76
C SER A 252 9.87 4.07 13.49
N ALA A 253 10.14 3.81 14.78
CA ALA A 253 11.14 4.54 15.56
C ALA A 253 12.56 4.38 14.99
N TYR A 254 12.95 3.16 14.62
CA TYR A 254 14.22 2.91 13.92
C TYR A 254 14.24 3.60 12.56
N SER A 255 13.19 3.43 11.78
CA SER A 255 13.08 3.93 10.39
C SER A 255 13.15 5.46 10.32
N SER A 256 12.64 6.16 11.33
CA SER A 256 12.65 7.64 11.40
C SER A 256 14.07 8.22 11.36
N ARG A 257 15.04 7.52 11.92
CA ARG A 257 16.45 7.95 11.94
C ARG A 257 17.08 7.98 10.56
N TRP A 258 16.54 7.18 9.62
CA TRP A 258 17.10 6.96 8.28
C TRP A 258 16.30 7.66 7.16
N LEU A 259 15.35 8.54 7.51
CA LEU A 259 14.47 9.20 6.51
C LEU A 259 15.23 10.07 5.51
N GLN A 260 16.37 10.63 5.89
CA GLN A 260 17.19 11.48 5.04
C GLN A 260 18.51 10.82 4.61
N ALA A 261 18.71 9.55 4.99
CA ALA A 261 19.94 8.81 4.70
C ALA A 261 20.17 8.63 3.20
N SER A 262 21.43 8.64 2.81
CA SER A 262 21.90 8.27 1.47
C SER A 262 21.62 6.78 1.17
N LYS A 263 21.87 6.36 -0.06
CA LYS A 263 21.71 4.93 -0.43
C LYS A 263 22.70 4.04 0.31
N GLU A 264 23.91 4.52 0.50
CA GLU A 264 24.99 3.82 1.21
C GLU A 264 24.67 3.64 2.68
N GLU A 265 24.20 4.71 3.35
CA GLU A 265 23.77 4.67 4.74
C GLU A 265 22.56 3.75 4.92
N LEU A 266 21.60 3.75 3.98
CA LEU A 266 20.47 2.83 4.01
C LEU A 266 20.92 1.37 3.87
N LYS A 267 21.96 1.10 3.09
CA LYS A 267 22.52 -0.25 2.97
C LYS A 267 23.13 -0.69 4.29
N THR A 268 23.90 0.16 4.95
CA THR A 268 24.44 -0.10 6.29
C THR A 268 23.33 -0.37 7.31
N ALA A 269 22.27 0.45 7.32
CA ALA A 269 21.10 0.22 8.17
C ALA A 269 20.42 -1.13 7.88
N GLY A 270 20.39 -1.55 6.62
CA GLY A 270 19.87 -2.86 6.22
C GLY A 270 20.74 -4.02 6.73
N GLU A 271 22.05 -3.87 6.69
CA GLU A 271 23.01 -4.86 7.23
C GLU A 271 22.90 -4.99 8.76
N GLU A 272 22.68 -3.88 9.46
CA GLU A 272 22.39 -3.89 10.90
C GLU A 272 21.09 -4.63 11.22
N LEU A 273 20.02 -4.36 10.46
CA LEU A 273 18.74 -5.05 10.61
C LEU A 273 18.86 -6.55 10.36
N LEU A 274 19.72 -7.00 9.46
CA LEU A 274 19.95 -8.43 9.22
C LEU A 274 20.68 -9.10 10.39
N LYS A 275 21.57 -8.43 11.08
CA LYS A 275 22.20 -8.94 12.32
C LYS A 275 21.17 -9.16 13.41
N GLU A 276 20.28 -8.19 13.60
CA GLU A 276 19.18 -8.32 14.56
C GLU A 276 18.19 -9.42 14.15
N ALA A 277 17.86 -9.52 12.84
CA ALA A 277 17.01 -10.57 12.31
C ALA A 277 17.59 -11.98 12.53
N ALA A 278 18.91 -12.12 12.50
CA ALA A 278 19.59 -13.39 12.74
C ALA A 278 19.41 -13.89 14.19
N LEU A 279 19.28 -13.00 15.15
CA LEU A 279 18.99 -13.36 16.55
C LEU A 279 17.58 -13.94 16.71
N ILE A 280 16.66 -13.54 15.85
CA ILE A 280 15.24 -13.94 15.90
C ILE A 280 14.96 -15.16 15.00
N GLY A 281 15.37 -15.06 13.73
CA GLY A 281 15.02 -16.02 12.68
C GLY A 281 16.06 -17.08 12.38
N GLY A 282 17.27 -16.95 12.96
CA GLY A 282 18.41 -17.86 12.81
C GLY A 282 19.62 -17.23 12.12
N GLU A 283 20.80 -17.71 12.49
CA GLU A 283 22.12 -17.22 12.08
C GLU A 283 22.32 -17.08 10.55
N TRP A 284 21.64 -17.91 9.75
CA TRP A 284 21.71 -17.89 8.29
C TRP A 284 21.27 -16.53 7.71
N MET A 285 20.41 -15.79 8.41
CA MET A 285 19.89 -14.49 7.97
C MET A 285 20.97 -13.41 7.86
N ASN A 286 22.07 -13.55 8.60
CA ASN A 286 23.19 -12.61 8.56
C ASN A 286 24.16 -12.85 7.37
N ARG A 287 23.85 -13.77 6.48
CA ARG A 287 24.72 -14.14 5.33
C ARG A 287 23.99 -14.05 4.00
N PRO A 288 23.41 -12.89 3.64
CA PRO A 288 22.77 -12.72 2.34
C PRO A 288 23.80 -12.70 1.23
N LEU A 289 23.42 -13.15 0.04
CA LEU A 289 24.18 -12.97 -1.20
C LEU A 289 24.09 -11.53 -1.69
N ASP A 290 22.92 -10.90 -1.47
CA ASP A 290 22.64 -9.53 -1.85
C ASP A 290 21.48 -8.98 -1.03
N LEU A 291 21.39 -7.66 -0.88
CA LEU A 291 20.29 -7.00 -0.23
C LEU A 291 19.92 -5.71 -0.94
N ILE A 292 18.62 -5.42 -0.94
CA ILE A 292 18.08 -4.14 -1.39
C ILE A 292 17.27 -3.55 -0.24
N VAL A 293 17.50 -2.25 0.01
CA VAL A 293 16.78 -1.50 1.04
C VAL A 293 15.83 -0.50 0.37
N HIS A 294 14.58 -0.51 0.82
CA HIS A 294 13.57 0.44 0.41
C HIS A 294 13.10 1.28 1.59
N ARG A 295 12.85 2.56 1.36
CA ARG A 295 12.40 3.51 2.37
C ARG A 295 10.97 3.95 2.07
N TRP A 296 10.03 3.50 2.90
CA TRP A 296 8.67 3.98 2.94
C TRP A 296 8.55 5.17 3.88
N ARG A 297 8.26 6.35 3.36
CA ARG A 297 8.10 7.57 4.19
C ARG A 297 6.78 7.58 4.94
N TYR A 298 5.73 6.99 4.36
CA TYR A 298 4.36 6.96 4.87
C TYR A 298 3.84 5.52 4.83
N ALA A 299 4.40 4.65 5.68
CA ALA A 299 4.11 3.22 5.66
C ALA A 299 2.86 2.87 6.47
N HIS A 300 2.85 3.29 7.71
CA HIS A 300 1.88 2.85 8.71
C HIS A 300 1.06 4.04 9.21
N PRO A 301 -0.17 4.23 8.71
CA PRO A 301 -1.08 5.20 9.29
C PRO A 301 -1.60 4.68 10.64
N GLU A 302 -1.54 5.53 11.67
CA GLU A 302 -2.01 5.24 13.02
C GLU A 302 -2.85 6.42 13.52
N GLY A 303 -4.04 6.14 14.03
CA GLY A 303 -4.95 7.15 14.54
C GLY A 303 -6.41 6.71 14.44
N PRO A 304 -7.35 7.64 14.66
CA PRO A 304 -8.77 7.35 14.57
C PRO A 304 -9.20 7.09 13.13
N SER A 305 -10.17 6.19 12.95
CA SER A 305 -10.87 6.03 11.67
C SER A 305 -11.90 7.14 11.46
N ALA A 306 -12.07 7.57 10.22
CA ALA A 306 -13.11 8.53 9.86
C ALA A 306 -14.51 7.87 9.92
N PRO A 307 -15.55 8.60 10.32
CA PRO A 307 -16.93 8.13 10.16
C PRO A 307 -17.20 7.74 8.70
N GLY A 308 -17.64 6.51 8.45
CA GLY A 308 -17.83 6.00 7.09
C GLY A 308 -16.55 5.60 6.34
N GLY A 309 -15.37 5.73 6.96
CA GLY A 309 -14.09 5.29 6.38
C GLY A 309 -13.50 6.19 5.30
N PHE A 310 -14.05 7.39 5.09
CA PHE A 310 -13.56 8.40 4.15
C PHE A 310 -13.87 9.82 4.69
N LEU A 311 -13.33 10.86 4.05
CA LEU A 311 -13.74 12.23 4.31
C LEU A 311 -14.24 12.88 3.03
N GLN A 312 -15.36 13.60 3.13
CA GLN A 312 -15.85 14.51 2.10
C GLN A 312 -15.60 15.95 2.51
N ALA A 313 -14.98 16.73 1.65
CA ALA A 313 -14.75 18.15 1.88
C ALA A 313 -16.04 18.97 1.74
N PRO A 314 -16.22 20.06 2.51
CA PRO A 314 -17.39 20.92 2.43
C PRO A 314 -17.24 21.98 1.32
N CYS A 315 -16.90 21.54 0.12
CA CYS A 315 -16.77 22.42 -1.05
C CYS A 315 -17.90 22.17 -2.07
N PRO A 316 -18.17 23.15 -2.97
CA PRO A 316 -19.30 23.07 -3.91
C PRO A 316 -19.23 21.80 -4.78
N GLU A 317 -18.05 21.51 -5.33
CA GLU A 317 -17.85 20.34 -6.17
C GLU A 317 -17.35 19.16 -5.35
N PRO A 318 -17.78 17.91 -5.66
CA PRO A 318 -17.43 16.74 -4.88
C PRO A 318 -15.91 16.55 -4.76
N LEU A 319 -15.42 16.49 -3.50
CA LEU A 319 -14.04 16.20 -3.15
C LEU A 319 -14.01 15.19 -2.00
N TYR A 320 -13.31 14.07 -2.20
CA TYR A 320 -13.18 13.00 -1.23
C TYR A 320 -11.73 12.67 -0.94
N LEU A 321 -11.40 12.41 0.33
CA LEU A 321 -10.16 11.78 0.74
C LEU A 321 -10.46 10.32 1.10
N VAL A 322 -9.68 9.41 0.54
CA VAL A 322 -9.82 7.97 0.73
C VAL A 322 -8.47 7.32 1.05
N GLY A 323 -8.49 6.24 1.80
CA GLY A 323 -7.26 5.50 2.12
C GLY A 323 -7.39 4.71 3.41
N ASP A 324 -6.47 3.78 3.60
CA ASP A 324 -6.39 2.96 4.81
C ASP A 324 -6.22 3.80 6.10
N GLY A 325 -5.55 4.95 6.03
CA GLY A 325 -5.40 5.86 7.15
C GLY A 325 -6.73 6.41 7.69
N LEU A 326 -7.78 6.39 6.87
CA LEU A 326 -9.13 6.77 7.27
C LEU A 326 -9.98 5.57 7.70
N ASN A 327 -9.50 4.34 7.47
CA ASN A 327 -10.29 3.12 7.71
C ASN A 327 -9.43 1.93 8.18
N GLY A 328 -8.65 2.11 9.25
CA GLY A 328 -8.03 1.02 10.01
C GLY A 328 -6.69 0.47 9.48
N GLY A 329 -6.00 1.18 8.59
CA GLY A 329 -4.58 0.92 8.30
C GLY A 329 -4.23 -0.39 7.55
N ARG A 330 -5.19 -1.01 6.83
CA ARG A 330 -5.03 -2.32 6.17
C ARG A 330 -5.44 -2.26 4.69
N ILE A 331 -5.10 -3.31 3.92
CA ILE A 331 -5.57 -3.45 2.53
C ILE A 331 -7.10 -3.47 2.47
N GLU A 332 -7.76 -4.22 3.36
CA GLU A 332 -9.21 -4.23 3.51
C GLU A 332 -9.76 -2.83 3.77
N GLY A 333 -9.19 -2.11 4.75
CA GLY A 333 -9.60 -0.75 5.06
C GLY A 333 -9.41 0.22 3.90
N ALA A 334 -8.31 0.09 3.14
CA ALA A 334 -8.09 0.86 1.93
C ALA A 334 -9.16 0.58 0.86
N TRP A 335 -9.46 -0.70 0.62
CA TRP A 335 -10.45 -1.10 -0.37
C TRP A 335 -11.85 -0.60 -0.01
N LEU A 336 -12.27 -0.78 1.24
CA LEU A 336 -13.55 -0.32 1.75
C LEU A 336 -13.67 1.21 1.73
N SER A 337 -12.61 1.93 2.10
CA SER A 337 -12.58 3.39 2.04
C SER A 337 -12.90 3.92 0.64
N GLY A 338 -12.28 3.33 -0.38
CA GLY A 338 -12.56 3.68 -1.77
C GLY A 338 -13.98 3.33 -2.20
N LEU A 339 -14.46 2.14 -1.83
CA LEU A 339 -15.82 1.68 -2.14
C LEU A 339 -16.88 2.62 -1.54
N PHE A 340 -16.76 2.94 -0.25
CA PHE A 340 -17.73 3.78 0.47
C PHE A 340 -17.79 5.19 -0.08
N ALA A 341 -16.63 5.81 -0.36
CA ALA A 341 -16.59 7.13 -0.96
C ALA A 341 -17.21 7.16 -2.36
N ALA A 342 -17.00 6.10 -3.15
CA ALA A 342 -17.62 5.96 -4.45
C ALA A 342 -19.15 5.82 -4.35
N GLU A 343 -19.64 5.04 -3.40
CA GLU A 343 -21.09 4.87 -3.16
C GLU A 343 -21.74 6.18 -2.72
N ASP A 344 -21.11 6.94 -1.81
CA ASP A 344 -21.60 8.26 -1.38
C ASP A 344 -21.63 9.27 -2.54
N LEU A 345 -20.56 9.31 -3.36
CA LEU A 345 -20.51 10.14 -4.56
C LEU A 345 -21.66 9.82 -5.53
N LEU A 346 -21.89 8.53 -5.79
CA LEU A 346 -22.94 8.09 -6.71
C LEU A 346 -24.35 8.43 -6.22
N LEU A 347 -24.59 8.32 -4.92
CA LEU A 347 -25.87 8.73 -4.32
C LEU A 347 -26.11 10.24 -4.53
N LYS A 348 -25.11 11.08 -4.38
CA LYS A 348 -25.24 12.54 -4.58
C LYS A 348 -25.48 12.92 -6.02
N ILE A 349 -24.80 12.26 -6.97
CA ILE A 349 -25.03 12.47 -8.41
C ILE A 349 -26.46 12.06 -8.79
N ALA A 350 -27.02 11.01 -8.17
CA ALA A 350 -28.38 10.55 -8.46
C ALA A 350 -29.47 11.44 -7.84
N THR A 351 -29.16 12.24 -6.82
CA THR A 351 -30.13 13.07 -6.06
C THR A 351 -30.04 14.58 -6.36
N GLY A 352 -28.99 15.03 -7.03
CA GLY A 352 -28.76 16.43 -7.49
C GLY A 352 -29.11 16.59 -8.95
#